data_2f8f53f8b5004bc0926c655da96b1c69
#
_entry.id   2f8f53f8b5004bc0926c655da96b1c69
#
_cell.length_a   1.000
_cell.length_b   1.000
_cell.length_c   1.000
_cell.angle_alpha   90.00
_cell.angle_beta   90.00
_cell.angle_gamma   90.00
#
_symmetry.space_group_name_H-M   'P 1'
#
loop_
_entity.id
_entity.type
_entity.pdbx_description
1 polymer ?
#
loop_
_entity_poly.entity_id
_entity_poly.type
_entity_poly.pdbx_seq_one_letter_code
_entity_poly.pdbx_strand_id
1 'polypeptide(L)'
;MPDAEANAESDRMQTLMRRFEIPLLQFATRITGDRERARDVVQETFMKCQRNGASQNPEPATWLFTVCRNGALNVCRKEKRMLYLDEELIESHADEQAMPFEQLEQKEAAGFLLRIVGTLPPRQQEVIQLKFQNDLSYQQIAEITKTTANNVGVLIHTALKTLRQRYGQASKDFLPFNPRTT
;
A
#
# COMPACT_ATOMS: atom_id res chain seq x y z
N MET A 1 35.91 -4.33 19.63
CA MET A 1 35.38 -3.96 18.30
C MET A 1 33.89 -4.25 18.11
N PRO A 2 33.11 -4.82 19.08
CA PRO A 2 31.67 -5.05 18.91
C PRO A 2 30.82 -3.77 18.85
N ASP A 3 31.29 -2.69 19.49
CA ASP A 3 30.50 -1.44 19.57
C ASP A 3 30.37 -0.67 18.24
N ALA A 4 31.35 -0.78 17.34
CA ALA A 4 31.32 -0.13 16.04
C ALA A 4 30.35 -0.82 15.08
N GLU A 5 30.22 -2.14 15.14
CA GLU A 5 29.28 -2.93 14.33
C GLU A 5 27.85 -2.73 14.80
N ALA A 6 27.62 -2.69 16.11
CA ALA A 6 26.32 -2.43 16.70
C ALA A 6 25.83 -0.99 16.37
N ASN A 7 26.72 -0.01 16.35
CA ASN A 7 26.39 1.36 15.99
C ASN A 7 26.06 1.48 14.50
N ALA A 8 26.83 0.82 13.63
CA ALA A 8 26.58 0.79 12.20
C ALA A 8 25.26 0.07 11.85
N GLU A 9 24.85 -0.95 12.59
CA GLU A 9 23.57 -1.64 12.42
C GLU A 9 22.40 -0.77 12.86
N SER A 10 22.55 -0.05 13.98
CA SER A 10 21.58 0.93 14.48
C SER A 10 21.33 2.04 13.46
N ASP A 11 22.39 2.60 12.87
CA ASP A 11 22.30 3.66 11.87
C ASP A 11 21.60 3.19 10.58
N ARG A 12 21.91 1.95 10.13
CA ARG A 12 21.21 1.35 8.99
C ARG A 12 19.73 1.17 9.28
N MET A 13 19.38 0.65 10.46
CA MET A 13 17.99 0.46 10.86
C MET A 13 17.22 1.79 10.91
N GLN A 14 17.82 2.84 11.49
CA GLN A 14 17.21 4.17 11.51
C GLN A 14 16.99 4.72 10.10
N THR A 15 17.94 4.50 9.19
CA THR A 15 17.82 4.90 7.79
C THR A 15 16.68 4.18 7.09
N LEU A 16 16.54 2.86 7.31
CA LEU A 16 15.43 2.07 6.78
C LEU A 16 14.09 2.53 7.35
N MET A 17 14.00 2.78 8.64
CA MET A 17 12.77 3.28 9.27
C MET A 17 12.36 4.61 8.66
N ARG A 18 13.26 5.60 8.58
CA ARG A 18 12.98 6.92 7.98
C ARG A 18 12.51 6.80 6.54
N ARG A 19 13.06 5.87 5.77
CA ARG A 19 12.73 5.70 4.34
C ARG A 19 11.42 4.94 4.13
N PHE A 20 11.15 3.91 4.92
CA PHE A 20 10.09 2.94 4.63
C PHE A 20 8.89 3.00 5.59
N GLU A 21 8.95 3.71 6.73
CA GLU A 21 7.85 3.77 7.69
C GLU A 21 6.54 4.26 7.05
N ILE A 22 6.57 5.43 6.41
CA ILE A 22 5.38 6.00 5.76
C ILE A 22 4.89 5.14 4.59
N PRO A 23 5.75 4.71 3.64
CA PRO A 23 5.36 3.79 2.57
C PRO A 23 4.72 2.49 3.06
N LEU A 24 5.31 1.85 4.06
CA LEU A 24 4.78 0.62 4.65
C LEU A 24 3.45 0.85 5.38
N LEU A 25 3.32 1.98 6.11
CA LEU A 25 2.08 2.32 6.79
C LEU A 25 0.93 2.53 5.79
N GLN A 26 1.18 3.26 4.70
CA GLN A 26 0.19 3.46 3.64
C GLN A 26 -0.20 2.13 2.97
N PHE A 27 0.79 1.27 2.73
CA PHE A 27 0.59 -0.05 2.13
C PHE A 27 -0.22 -0.97 3.05
N ALA A 28 0.15 -1.06 4.33
CA ALA A 28 -0.54 -1.88 5.32
C ALA A 28 -1.97 -1.37 5.58
N THR A 29 -2.17 -0.04 5.71
CA THR A 29 -3.51 0.55 5.91
C THR A 29 -4.46 0.18 4.78
N ARG A 30 -3.99 0.14 3.54
CA ARG A 30 -4.81 -0.26 2.39
C ARG A 30 -5.25 -1.72 2.45
N ILE A 31 -4.43 -2.61 3.03
CA ILE A 31 -4.75 -4.04 3.17
C ILE A 31 -5.65 -4.28 4.38
N THR A 32 -5.35 -3.64 5.52
CA THR A 32 -6.07 -3.87 6.79
C THR A 32 -7.38 -3.07 6.88
N GLY A 33 -7.49 -1.97 6.11
CA GLY A 33 -8.59 -1.01 6.24
C GLY A 33 -8.53 -0.16 7.51
N ASP A 34 -7.55 -0.36 8.39
CA ASP A 34 -7.42 0.31 9.68
C ASP A 34 -5.99 0.78 9.92
N ARG A 35 -5.84 2.04 10.34
CA ARG A 35 -4.52 2.67 10.53
C ARG A 35 -3.77 2.17 11.76
N GLU A 36 -4.48 1.87 12.85
CA GLU A 36 -3.85 1.40 14.08
C GLU A 36 -3.30 -0.02 13.88
N ARG A 37 -4.09 -0.89 13.26
CA ARG A 37 -3.64 -2.24 12.86
C ARG A 37 -2.46 -2.20 11.89
N ALA A 38 -2.50 -1.27 10.94
CA ALA A 38 -1.40 -1.07 10.01
C ALA A 38 -0.12 -0.64 10.73
N ARG A 39 -0.24 0.23 11.76
CA ARG A 39 0.89 0.67 12.59
C ARG A 39 1.53 -0.52 13.32
N ASP A 40 0.73 -1.39 13.94
CA ASP A 40 1.22 -2.58 14.62
C ASP A 40 1.95 -3.53 13.66
N VAL A 41 1.39 -3.74 12.45
CA VAL A 41 2.03 -4.55 11.40
C VAL A 41 3.38 -3.96 10.98
N VAL A 42 3.47 -2.65 10.81
CA VAL A 42 4.71 -1.96 10.42
C VAL A 42 5.75 -2.06 11.53
N GLN A 43 5.35 -1.84 12.79
CA GLN A 43 6.23 -1.99 13.94
C GLN A 43 6.79 -3.42 14.04
N GLU A 44 5.92 -4.44 13.91
CA GLU A 44 6.34 -5.84 13.90
C GLU A 44 7.28 -6.16 12.71
N THR A 45 7.05 -5.52 11.55
CA THR A 45 7.91 -5.67 10.37
C THR A 45 9.33 -5.18 10.67
N PHE A 46 9.49 -4.00 11.27
CA PHE A 46 10.81 -3.48 11.66
C PHE A 46 11.47 -4.29 12.77
N MET A 47 10.71 -4.77 13.75
CA MET A 47 11.23 -5.67 14.78
C MET A 47 11.76 -6.98 14.17
N LYS A 48 11.09 -7.54 13.17
CA LYS A 48 11.57 -8.71 12.43
C LYS A 48 12.80 -8.38 11.59
N CYS A 49 12.86 -7.20 10.98
CA CYS A 49 14.01 -6.74 10.22
C CYS A 49 15.27 -6.71 11.09
N GLN A 50 15.16 -6.14 12.28
CA GLN A 50 16.26 -6.07 13.25
C GLN A 50 16.69 -7.46 13.72
N ARG A 51 15.74 -8.31 14.14
CA ARG A 51 16.05 -9.66 14.64
C ARG A 51 16.70 -10.57 13.61
N ASN A 52 16.35 -10.41 12.35
CA ASN A 52 16.84 -11.29 11.27
C ASN A 52 18.07 -10.71 10.53
N GLY A 53 18.62 -9.58 10.97
CA GLY A 53 19.73 -8.92 10.29
C GLY A 53 19.36 -8.46 8.85
N ALA A 54 18.06 -8.35 8.56
CA ALA A 54 17.59 -8.00 7.21
C ALA A 54 17.91 -6.55 6.82
N SER A 55 18.38 -5.73 7.75
CA SER A 55 18.95 -4.41 7.52
C SER A 55 20.19 -4.44 6.60
N GLN A 56 20.87 -5.59 6.51
CA GLN A 56 22.04 -5.82 5.66
C GLN A 56 21.67 -6.33 4.25
N ASN A 57 20.37 -6.59 3.99
CA ASN A 57 19.93 -7.03 2.67
C ASN A 57 20.19 -5.93 1.63
N PRO A 58 20.79 -6.25 0.46
CA PRO A 58 20.98 -5.30 -0.62
C PRO A 58 19.66 -4.77 -1.20
N GLU A 59 18.58 -5.55 -1.07
CA GLU A 59 17.22 -5.14 -1.48
C GLU A 59 16.23 -5.15 -0.31
N PRO A 60 16.40 -4.26 0.68
CA PRO A 60 15.57 -4.27 1.89
C PRO A 60 14.11 -3.97 1.61
N ALA A 61 13.80 -3.22 0.54
CA ALA A 61 12.43 -2.89 0.15
C ALA A 61 11.59 -4.14 -0.11
N THR A 62 12.07 -5.06 -0.96
CA THR A 62 11.36 -6.29 -1.30
C THR A 62 11.05 -7.12 -0.05
N TRP A 63 12.02 -7.26 0.84
CA TRP A 63 11.85 -7.99 2.08
C TRP A 63 10.85 -7.31 3.02
N LEU A 64 10.98 -6.00 3.23
CA LEU A 64 10.09 -5.22 4.12
C LEU A 64 8.64 -5.27 3.63
N PHE A 65 8.40 -5.04 2.34
CA PHE A 65 7.05 -5.11 1.79
C PHE A 65 6.47 -6.53 1.83
N THR A 66 7.30 -7.57 1.64
CA THR A 66 6.86 -8.97 1.76
C THR A 66 6.41 -9.30 3.18
N VAL A 67 7.21 -8.93 4.18
CA VAL A 67 6.88 -9.19 5.60
C VAL A 67 5.66 -8.39 6.03
N CYS A 68 5.61 -7.11 5.68
CA CYS A 68 4.50 -6.22 5.97
C CYS A 68 3.18 -6.73 5.35
N ARG A 69 3.21 -7.13 4.07
CA ARG A 69 2.06 -7.72 3.37
C ARG A 69 1.54 -8.96 4.08
N ASN A 70 2.43 -9.88 4.39
CA ASN A 70 2.06 -11.12 5.07
C ASN A 70 1.46 -10.85 6.46
N GLY A 71 2.01 -9.90 7.21
CA GLY A 71 1.48 -9.43 8.49
C GLY A 71 0.06 -8.87 8.35
N ALA A 72 -0.14 -7.93 7.42
CA ALA A 72 -1.44 -7.31 7.15
C ALA A 72 -2.51 -8.34 6.73
N LEU A 73 -2.18 -9.25 5.82
CA LEU A 73 -3.09 -10.32 5.41
C LEU A 73 -3.44 -11.28 6.56
N ASN A 74 -2.49 -11.54 7.48
CA ASN A 74 -2.76 -12.36 8.65
C ASN A 74 -3.71 -11.69 9.63
N VAL A 75 -3.60 -10.37 9.82
CA VAL A 75 -4.54 -9.58 10.62
C VAL A 75 -5.96 -9.73 10.05
N CYS A 76 -6.15 -9.44 8.76
CA CYS A 76 -7.44 -9.57 8.09
C CYS A 76 -8.02 -11.00 8.17
N ARG A 77 -7.16 -12.02 8.09
CA ARG A 77 -7.60 -13.43 8.17
C ARG A 77 -8.05 -13.81 9.58
N LYS A 78 -7.34 -13.34 10.61
CA LYS A 78 -7.73 -13.57 12.01
C LYS A 78 -9.08 -12.94 12.31
N GLU A 79 -9.32 -11.72 11.84
CA GLU A 79 -10.59 -11.02 12.05
C GLU A 79 -11.77 -11.72 11.38
N LYS A 80 -11.60 -12.08 10.11
CA LYS A 80 -12.63 -12.86 9.43
C LYS A 80 -12.97 -14.13 10.21
N ARG A 81 -11.96 -14.84 10.74
CA ARG A 81 -12.18 -16.06 11.53
C ARG A 81 -12.87 -15.76 12.85
N MET A 82 -12.56 -14.64 13.52
CA MET A 82 -13.26 -14.23 14.75
C MET A 82 -14.71 -13.87 14.47
N LEU A 83 -14.99 -13.13 13.38
CA LEU A 83 -16.36 -12.81 12.97
C LEU A 83 -17.20 -14.07 12.69
N TYR A 84 -16.61 -15.10 12.07
CA TYR A 84 -17.31 -16.40 11.85
C TYR A 84 -17.52 -17.22 13.14
N LEU A 85 -16.80 -16.93 14.21
CA LEU A 85 -17.00 -17.58 15.52
C LEU A 85 -18.05 -16.85 16.37
N ASP A 86 -18.31 -15.56 16.07
CA ASP A 86 -19.31 -14.71 16.72
C ASP A 86 -20.61 -14.59 15.89
N GLU A 87 -20.88 -15.55 14.98
CA GLU A 87 -22.08 -15.55 14.12
C GLU A 87 -23.38 -15.74 14.91
N GLU A 88 -23.71 -14.80 15.81
CA GLU A 88 -25.09 -14.53 16.21
C GLU A 88 -25.52 -13.05 16.02
N LEU A 89 -24.62 -12.17 15.64
CA LEU A 89 -24.92 -10.75 15.37
C LEU A 89 -23.85 -10.19 14.46
N ILE A 90 -24.13 -9.86 13.21
CA ILE A 90 -23.72 -8.59 12.58
C ILE A 90 -23.93 -8.65 11.07
N GLU A 91 -24.85 -7.80 10.62
CA GLU A 91 -24.94 -7.32 9.24
C GLU A 91 -23.62 -6.61 8.86
N SER A 92 -23.18 -6.91 7.63
CA SER A 92 -21.95 -6.37 7.04
C SER A 92 -21.95 -4.85 6.97
N HIS A 93 -21.02 -4.23 7.63
CA HIS A 93 -20.62 -2.86 7.29
C HIS A 93 -19.30 -2.92 6.53
N ALA A 94 -19.39 -2.77 5.23
CA ALA A 94 -18.26 -2.30 4.43
C ALA A 94 -18.10 -0.82 4.75
N ASP A 95 -17.27 -0.51 5.72
CA ASP A 95 -16.95 0.85 6.08
C ASP A 95 -16.01 1.44 5.00
N GLU A 96 -16.60 2.26 4.14
CA GLU A 96 -15.89 3.21 3.29
C GLU A 96 -15.29 4.31 4.17
N GLN A 97 -14.24 3.99 4.92
CA GLN A 97 -13.46 5.04 5.57
C GLN A 97 -12.51 5.68 4.57
N ALA A 98 -13.05 6.68 3.88
CA ALA A 98 -12.28 7.70 3.20
C ALA A 98 -11.35 8.39 4.21
N MET A 99 -10.05 8.47 3.87
CA MET A 99 -9.05 9.19 4.67
C MET A 99 -9.45 10.66 4.87
N PRO A 100 -9.13 11.27 6.04
CA PRO A 100 -9.44 12.67 6.32
C PRO A 100 -8.77 13.62 5.33
N PHE A 101 -9.58 14.51 4.85
CA PHE A 101 -9.26 15.51 3.84
C PHE A 101 -8.77 16.80 4.54
N GLU A 102 -7.46 17.07 4.50
CA GLU A 102 -6.96 18.43 4.77
C GLU A 102 -5.72 18.77 3.96
N GLN A 103 -5.88 19.81 3.22
CA GLN A 103 -4.97 20.76 2.56
C GLN A 103 -5.03 20.81 1.03
N LEU A 104 -5.58 21.92 0.59
CA LEU A 104 -6.28 22.26 -0.63
C LEU A 104 -5.40 22.66 -1.83
N GLU A 105 -5.96 22.48 -2.99
CA GLU A 105 -5.69 22.89 -4.38
C GLU A 105 -4.76 22.00 -5.21
N GLN A 106 -3.55 21.69 -4.81
CA GLN A 106 -2.78 20.58 -5.42
C GLN A 106 -3.27 19.21 -4.94
N LYS A 107 -3.99 19.18 -3.84
CA LYS A 107 -4.56 18.00 -3.21
C LYS A 107 -5.88 17.54 -3.83
N GLU A 108 -6.63 18.38 -4.53
CA GLU A 108 -7.89 17.97 -5.17
C GLU A 108 -7.63 16.96 -6.30
N ALA A 109 -6.65 17.23 -7.17
CA ALA A 109 -6.27 16.30 -8.23
C ALA A 109 -5.66 15.01 -7.68
N ALA A 110 -4.81 15.10 -6.64
CA ALA A 110 -4.22 13.93 -5.99
C ALA A 110 -5.28 13.14 -5.22
N GLY A 111 -6.17 13.80 -4.49
CA GLY A 111 -7.30 13.17 -3.80
C GLY A 111 -8.28 12.50 -4.77
N PHE A 112 -8.51 13.12 -5.92
CA PHE A 112 -9.32 12.56 -6.99
C PHE A 112 -8.70 11.28 -7.58
N LEU A 113 -7.39 11.30 -7.89
CA LEU A 113 -6.67 10.10 -8.35
C LEU A 113 -6.68 8.98 -7.32
N LEU A 114 -6.49 9.31 -6.03
CA LEU A 114 -6.54 8.31 -4.96
C LEU A 114 -7.92 7.66 -4.83
N ARG A 115 -9.00 8.44 -4.99
CA ARG A 115 -10.38 7.90 -5.03
C ARG A 115 -10.57 6.94 -6.21
N ILE A 116 -10.12 7.33 -7.42
CA ILE A 116 -10.22 6.46 -8.60
C ILE A 116 -9.40 5.18 -8.40
N VAL A 117 -8.17 5.27 -7.85
CA VAL A 117 -7.36 4.10 -7.50
C VAL A 117 -8.08 3.21 -6.49
N GLY A 118 -8.76 3.81 -5.49
CA GLY A 118 -9.57 3.08 -4.51
C GLY A 118 -10.69 2.23 -5.11
N THR A 119 -11.16 2.56 -6.31
CA THR A 119 -12.21 1.79 -7.00
C THR A 119 -11.71 0.59 -7.80
N LEU A 120 -10.38 0.40 -7.92
CA LEU A 120 -9.79 -0.76 -8.57
C LEU A 120 -9.97 -2.03 -7.71
N PRO A 121 -9.95 -3.22 -8.32
CA PRO A 121 -9.84 -4.46 -7.57
C PRO A 121 -8.60 -4.47 -6.66
N PRO A 122 -8.64 -5.07 -5.46
CA PRO A 122 -7.56 -5.02 -4.47
C PRO A 122 -6.17 -5.39 -5.02
N ARG A 123 -6.08 -6.44 -5.85
CA ARG A 123 -4.81 -6.85 -6.48
C ARG A 123 -4.25 -5.81 -7.45
N GLN A 124 -5.11 -5.08 -8.17
CA GLN A 124 -4.68 -4.00 -9.05
C GLN A 124 -4.21 -2.78 -8.25
N GLN A 125 -4.92 -2.45 -7.16
CA GLN A 125 -4.48 -1.40 -6.25
C GLN A 125 -3.10 -1.69 -5.67
N GLU A 126 -2.87 -2.93 -5.23
CA GLU A 126 -1.61 -3.39 -4.65
C GLU A 126 -0.43 -3.20 -5.61
N VAL A 127 -0.54 -3.70 -6.86
CA VAL A 127 0.55 -3.59 -7.83
C VAL A 127 0.79 -2.15 -8.30
N ILE A 128 -0.26 -1.32 -8.40
CA ILE A 128 -0.15 0.11 -8.72
C ILE A 128 0.61 0.85 -7.61
N GLN A 129 0.28 0.57 -6.35
CA GLN A 129 0.97 1.18 -5.22
C GLN A 129 2.45 0.79 -5.16
N LEU A 130 2.76 -0.49 -5.28
CA LEU A 130 4.13 -0.99 -5.27
C LEU A 130 4.94 -0.43 -6.45
N LYS A 131 4.34 -0.29 -7.64
CA LYS A 131 5.03 0.23 -8.81
C LYS A 131 5.25 1.74 -8.76
N PHE A 132 4.20 2.52 -8.48
CA PHE A 132 4.23 3.97 -8.69
C PHE A 132 4.50 4.79 -7.43
N GLN A 133 4.24 4.24 -6.24
CA GLN A 133 4.56 4.91 -4.98
C GLN A 133 5.91 4.45 -4.40
N ASN A 134 6.31 3.21 -4.69
CA ASN A 134 7.52 2.61 -4.12
C ASN A 134 8.59 2.25 -5.16
N ASP A 135 8.34 2.57 -6.43
CA ASP A 135 9.25 2.39 -7.58
C ASP A 135 9.86 0.99 -7.71
N LEU A 136 9.10 -0.04 -7.33
CA LEU A 136 9.56 -1.42 -7.39
C LEU A 136 9.51 -1.96 -8.82
N SER A 137 10.45 -2.85 -9.13
CA SER A 137 10.48 -3.58 -10.40
C SER A 137 9.36 -4.63 -10.46
N TYR A 138 8.99 -5.07 -11.65
CA TYR A 138 7.98 -6.14 -11.82
C TYR A 138 8.39 -7.45 -11.15
N GLN A 139 9.70 -7.75 -11.09
CA GLN A 139 10.21 -8.93 -10.40
C GLN A 139 10.04 -8.81 -8.88
N GLN A 140 10.41 -7.67 -8.29
CA GLN A 140 10.21 -7.40 -6.88
C GLN A 140 8.72 -7.44 -6.48
N ILE A 141 7.85 -6.84 -7.30
CA ILE A 141 6.40 -6.88 -7.08
C ILE A 141 5.88 -8.32 -7.17
N ALA A 142 6.37 -9.12 -8.12
CA ALA A 142 6.00 -10.51 -8.28
C ALA A 142 6.38 -11.35 -7.05
N GLU A 143 7.56 -11.11 -6.48
CA GLU A 143 8.04 -11.75 -5.25
C GLU A 143 7.15 -11.36 -4.05
N ILE A 144 6.88 -10.06 -3.85
CA ILE A 144 6.04 -9.54 -2.77
C ILE A 144 4.62 -10.11 -2.85
N THR A 145 4.03 -10.12 -4.05
CA THR A 145 2.63 -10.53 -4.27
C THR A 145 2.44 -12.02 -4.52
N LYS A 146 3.54 -12.79 -4.54
CA LYS A 146 3.57 -14.24 -4.82
C LYS A 146 2.90 -14.59 -6.16
N THR A 147 3.29 -13.88 -7.21
CA THR A 147 2.82 -14.10 -8.59
C THR A 147 4.00 -14.06 -9.58
N THR A 148 3.74 -13.99 -10.87
CA THR A 148 4.76 -13.85 -11.90
C THR A 148 4.91 -12.40 -12.38
N ALA A 149 6.10 -12.02 -12.84
CA ALA A 149 6.34 -10.68 -13.40
C ALA A 149 5.42 -10.37 -14.61
N ASN A 150 5.10 -11.41 -15.40
CA ASN A 150 4.14 -11.28 -16.51
C ASN A 150 2.73 -10.93 -15.99
N ASN A 151 2.27 -11.61 -14.94
CA ASN A 151 0.96 -11.33 -14.33
C ASN A 151 0.92 -9.92 -13.70
N VAL A 152 2.03 -9.48 -13.08
CA VAL A 152 2.17 -8.09 -12.60
C VAL A 152 1.97 -7.10 -13.75
N GLY A 153 2.62 -7.36 -14.90
CA GLY A 153 2.45 -6.54 -16.10
C GLY A 153 1.01 -6.46 -16.58
N VAL A 154 0.31 -7.59 -16.62
CA VAL A 154 -1.12 -7.66 -16.98
C VAL A 154 -1.98 -6.88 -16.00
N LEU A 155 -1.76 -7.04 -14.69
CA LEU A 155 -2.50 -6.32 -13.65
C LEU A 155 -2.30 -4.81 -13.75
N ILE A 156 -1.07 -4.34 -13.93
CA ILE A 156 -0.73 -2.91 -14.10
C ILE A 156 -1.37 -2.37 -15.38
N HIS A 157 -1.25 -3.08 -16.51
CA HIS A 157 -1.85 -2.65 -17.76
C HIS A 157 -3.37 -2.49 -17.65
N THR A 158 -4.04 -3.48 -17.07
CA THR A 158 -5.48 -3.48 -16.86
C THR A 158 -5.91 -2.36 -15.91
N ALA A 159 -5.17 -2.16 -14.81
CA ALA A 159 -5.42 -1.08 -13.89
C ALA A 159 -5.30 0.30 -14.55
N LEU A 160 -4.23 0.53 -15.31
CA LEU A 160 -4.02 1.81 -16.03
C LEU A 160 -5.11 2.06 -17.08
N LYS A 161 -5.57 1.01 -17.79
CA LYS A 161 -6.69 1.12 -18.72
C LYS A 161 -7.97 1.56 -17.99
N THR A 162 -8.29 0.94 -16.87
CA THR A 162 -9.46 1.30 -16.04
C THR A 162 -9.34 2.72 -15.50
N LEU A 163 -8.17 3.10 -14.99
CA LEU A 163 -7.92 4.45 -14.48
C LEU A 163 -8.10 5.51 -15.56
N ARG A 164 -7.57 5.29 -16.79
CA ARG A 164 -7.76 6.21 -17.92
C ARG A 164 -9.22 6.38 -18.30
N GLN A 165 -9.98 5.29 -18.34
CA GLN A 165 -11.40 5.33 -18.65
C GLN A 165 -12.18 6.14 -17.61
N ARG A 166 -11.95 5.85 -16.32
CA ARG A 166 -12.64 6.55 -15.21
C ARG A 166 -12.23 8.01 -15.09
N TYR A 167 -10.94 8.31 -15.26
CA TYR A 167 -10.46 9.68 -15.29
C TYR A 167 -11.08 10.47 -16.46
N GLY A 168 -11.14 9.89 -17.66
CA GLY A 168 -11.75 10.50 -18.83
C GLY A 168 -13.28 10.73 -18.70
N GLN A 169 -13.98 9.88 -17.97
CA GLN A 169 -15.39 10.09 -17.63
C GLN A 169 -15.57 11.20 -16.59
N ALA A 170 -14.84 11.11 -15.49
CA ALA A 170 -14.95 12.06 -14.41
C ALA A 170 -14.44 13.47 -14.78
N SER A 171 -13.43 13.59 -15.65
CA SER A 171 -12.99 14.90 -16.13
C SER A 171 -14.01 15.59 -17.03
N LYS A 172 -14.88 14.84 -17.72
CA LYS A 172 -16.02 15.40 -18.48
C LYS A 172 -17.12 15.91 -17.56
N ASP A 173 -17.31 15.28 -16.41
CA ASP A 173 -18.31 15.68 -15.43
C ASP A 173 -17.83 16.84 -14.55
N PHE A 174 -16.52 17.03 -14.39
CA PHE A 174 -15.90 18.07 -13.54
C PHE A 174 -15.44 19.32 -14.29
N LEU A 175 -15.24 19.27 -15.60
CA LEU A 175 -14.94 20.44 -16.41
C LEU A 175 -16.27 20.94 -16.99
N PRO A 176 -16.84 22.06 -16.49
CA PRO A 176 -17.93 22.70 -17.20
C PRO A 176 -17.41 23.06 -18.60
N PHE A 177 -18.11 22.55 -19.60
CA PHE A 177 -17.93 22.88 -21.01
C PHE A 177 -17.76 24.39 -21.13
N ASN A 178 -16.55 24.86 -21.47
CA ASN A 178 -16.31 26.25 -21.77
C ASN A 178 -16.42 26.44 -23.30
N PRO A 179 -17.56 26.88 -23.82
CA PRO A 179 -17.69 27.19 -25.23
C PRO A 179 -17.15 28.60 -25.48
N ARG A 180 -15.84 28.73 -25.58
CA ARG A 180 -15.23 29.93 -26.16
C ARG A 180 -14.27 29.50 -27.24
N THR A 181 -14.78 29.42 -28.43
CA THR A 181 -14.08 29.88 -29.65
C THR A 181 -15.13 30.18 -30.72
N THR A 182 -15.45 31.44 -30.83
CA THR A 182 -15.82 32.06 -32.11
C THR A 182 -14.62 32.85 -32.54
#